data_74cd07c5f8c196f2f85cbfcfa6e013b8
#
_entry.id   74cd07c5f8c196f2f85cbfcfa6e013b8
#
_cell.length_a   1.000
_cell.length_b   1.000
_cell.length_c   1.000
_cell.angle_alpha   90.00
_cell.angle_beta   90.00
_cell.angle_gamma   90.00
#
_symmetry.space_group_name_H-M   'P 1'
#
loop_
_entity.id
_entity.type
_entity.pdbx_description
1 polymer ?
#
loop_
_entity_poly.entity_id
_entity_poly.type
_entity_poly.pdbx_seq_one_letter_code
_entity_poly.pdbx_strand_id
1 'polypeptide(L)'
;MTASSTTIAFDRPTPPALRVFGALLGRDLTVARRNFVGVLISTALQPFMLTVVFGVLLPSMGFVGDAYKAALLPGVIAVTLMLSSLQAVALPMVIEFGHTHQMEDRLLAPVGTATLVAEKIFAGTLQATIAALLVLPIARLTMGPVPGLALGNLGPIVLFTVLGALLFSTMGMVLGTAVPPQQVNLLFSALLTPLISFGCAYYPWAGLARIPALQIAVLVNPLVYVAEGLRGALTPTTPHMPAPATLAALIAMSATLWWVGQRTFERRAIK
;
A
#
# COMPACT_ATOMS: atom_id res chain seq x y z
N MET A 1 24.71 7.52 -59.78
CA MET A 1 25.12 6.65 -58.65
C MET A 1 24.07 6.80 -57.56
N THR A 2 23.09 5.94 -57.55
CA THR A 2 22.00 5.91 -56.57
C THR A 2 22.43 5.01 -55.39
N ALA A 3 22.69 5.62 -54.26
CA ALA A 3 23.01 4.88 -53.05
C ALA A 3 21.71 4.22 -52.49
N SER A 4 21.65 2.91 -52.58
CA SER A 4 20.58 2.09 -52.00
C SER A 4 20.79 2.04 -50.48
N SER A 5 19.94 2.75 -49.72
CA SER A 5 19.90 2.67 -48.27
C SER A 5 19.26 1.33 -47.86
N THR A 6 20.08 0.35 -47.56
CA THR A 6 19.64 -0.93 -46.98
C THR A 6 19.20 -0.66 -45.55
N THR A 7 17.91 -0.52 -45.32
CA THR A 7 17.33 -0.49 -43.95
C THR A 7 17.43 -1.88 -43.39
N ILE A 8 18.40 -2.10 -42.48
CA ILE A 8 18.50 -3.35 -41.72
C ILE A 8 17.37 -3.32 -40.67
N ALA A 9 16.26 -3.94 -40.99
CA ALA A 9 15.21 -4.22 -40.02
C ALA A 9 15.74 -5.30 -39.06
N PHE A 10 16.13 -4.90 -37.86
CA PHE A 10 16.41 -5.82 -36.77
C PHE A 10 15.09 -6.40 -36.28
N ASP A 11 14.65 -7.49 -36.88
CA ASP A 11 13.55 -8.31 -36.36
C ASP A 11 14.06 -9.07 -35.11
N ARG A 12 14.14 -8.34 -33.97
CA ARG A 12 14.40 -8.96 -32.67
C ARG A 12 13.10 -9.52 -32.14
N PRO A 13 13.01 -10.85 -31.89
CA PRO A 13 11.83 -11.43 -31.30
C PRO A 13 11.54 -10.72 -29.97
N THR A 14 10.34 -10.18 -29.83
CA THR A 14 9.90 -9.54 -28.59
C THR A 14 9.98 -10.54 -27.45
N PRO A 15 10.73 -10.27 -26.39
CA PRO A 15 10.85 -11.22 -25.28
C PRO A 15 9.46 -11.44 -24.65
N PRO A 16 9.14 -12.67 -24.22
CA PRO A 16 7.84 -12.95 -23.61
C PRO A 16 7.63 -12.06 -22.39
N ALA A 17 6.43 -11.47 -22.27
CA ALA A 17 6.07 -10.51 -21.22
C ALA A 17 6.45 -10.99 -19.80
N LEU A 18 6.37 -12.30 -19.57
CA LEU A 18 6.75 -12.94 -18.30
C LEU A 18 8.26 -12.81 -17.98
N ARG A 19 9.13 -12.90 -18.99
CA ARG A 19 10.58 -12.71 -18.81
C ARG A 19 10.91 -11.27 -18.47
N VAL A 20 10.24 -10.32 -19.13
CA VAL A 20 10.42 -8.90 -18.88
C VAL A 20 9.93 -8.55 -17.47
N PHE A 21 8.75 -9.02 -17.09
CA PHE A 21 8.19 -8.86 -15.75
C PHE A 21 9.17 -9.39 -14.69
N GLY A 22 9.68 -10.61 -14.85
CA GLY A 22 10.64 -11.19 -13.91
C GLY A 22 11.95 -10.41 -13.81
N ALA A 23 12.47 -9.88 -14.92
CA ALA A 23 13.70 -9.08 -14.94
C ALA A 23 13.52 -7.72 -14.24
N LEU A 24 12.38 -7.06 -14.47
CA LEU A 24 12.04 -5.79 -13.82
C LEU A 24 11.84 -5.98 -12.31
N LEU A 25 11.05 -6.98 -11.93
CA LEU A 25 10.84 -7.34 -10.52
C LEU A 25 12.15 -7.69 -9.80
N GLY A 26 13.03 -8.48 -10.45
CA GLY A 26 14.34 -8.82 -9.91
C GLY A 26 15.24 -7.61 -9.71
N ARG A 27 15.19 -6.64 -10.62
CA ARG A 27 15.89 -5.36 -10.47
C ARG A 27 15.37 -4.57 -9.28
N ASP A 28 14.05 -4.38 -9.18
CA ASP A 28 13.44 -3.57 -8.12
C ASP A 28 13.65 -4.25 -6.75
N LEU A 29 13.63 -5.58 -6.69
CA LEU A 29 13.96 -6.35 -5.49
C LEU A 29 15.45 -6.20 -5.09
N THR A 30 16.35 -6.13 -6.07
CA THR A 30 17.79 -5.92 -5.83
C THR A 30 18.05 -4.53 -5.29
N VAL A 31 17.36 -3.51 -5.80
CA VAL A 31 17.45 -2.12 -5.28
C VAL A 31 16.90 -2.06 -3.85
N ALA A 32 15.75 -2.66 -3.60
CA ALA A 32 15.17 -2.76 -2.26
C ALA A 32 16.11 -3.46 -1.27
N ARG A 33 16.76 -4.55 -1.70
CA ARG A 33 17.73 -5.28 -0.87
C ARG A 33 18.98 -4.46 -0.57
N ARG A 34 19.49 -3.68 -1.51
CA ARG A 34 20.66 -2.80 -1.29
C ARG A 34 20.39 -1.70 -0.27
N ASN A 35 19.16 -1.17 -0.27
CA ASN A 35 18.71 -0.13 0.67
C ASN A 35 17.92 -0.69 1.85
N PHE A 36 17.99 -2.01 2.09
CA PHE A 36 17.14 -2.73 3.05
C PHE A 36 17.15 -2.08 4.45
N VAL A 37 18.31 -1.73 4.96
CA VAL A 37 18.46 -1.13 6.30
C VAL A 37 17.77 0.24 6.36
N GLY A 38 17.95 1.09 5.35
CA GLY A 38 17.30 2.40 5.28
C GLY A 38 15.76 2.26 5.16
N VAL A 39 15.29 1.36 4.30
CA VAL A 39 13.86 1.06 4.15
C VAL A 39 13.29 0.46 5.43
N LEU A 40 14.02 -0.44 6.08
CA LEU A 40 13.61 -1.06 7.34
C LEU A 40 13.43 -0.01 8.45
N ILE A 41 14.42 0.86 8.64
CA ILE A 41 14.37 1.92 9.68
C ILE A 41 13.22 2.88 9.39
N SER A 42 13.10 3.38 8.17
CA SER A 42 12.03 4.33 7.81
C SER A 42 10.63 3.71 7.94
N THR A 43 10.48 2.43 7.57
CA THR A 43 9.21 1.71 7.66
C THR A 43 8.87 1.33 9.11
N ALA A 44 9.87 0.97 9.92
CA ALA A 44 9.66 0.55 11.30
C ALA A 44 9.42 1.73 12.27
N LEU A 45 9.96 2.90 11.97
CA LEU A 45 9.91 4.06 12.87
C LEU A 45 8.47 4.48 13.18
N GLN A 46 7.61 4.54 12.17
CA GLN A 46 6.24 4.99 12.35
C GLN A 46 5.38 4.01 13.16
N PRO A 47 5.28 2.70 12.84
CA PRO A 47 4.56 1.75 13.68
C PRO A 47 5.16 1.66 15.10
N PHE A 48 6.48 1.79 15.24
CA PHE A 48 7.13 1.87 16.55
C PHE A 48 6.62 3.07 17.35
N MET A 49 6.61 4.28 16.77
CA MET A 49 6.09 5.47 17.45
C MET A 49 4.60 5.31 17.81
N LEU A 50 3.79 4.80 16.89
CA LEU A 50 2.36 4.58 17.15
C LEU A 50 2.13 3.55 18.26
N THR A 51 2.86 2.44 18.26
CA THR A 51 2.72 1.42 19.30
C THR A 51 3.23 1.89 20.66
N VAL A 52 4.29 2.69 20.71
CA VAL A 52 4.78 3.29 21.97
C VAL A 52 3.78 4.29 22.51
N VAL A 53 3.33 5.24 21.70
CA VAL A 53 2.43 6.31 22.18
C VAL A 53 1.06 5.74 22.55
N PHE A 54 0.42 5.04 21.62
CA PHE A 54 -0.96 4.58 21.80
C PHE A 54 -1.07 3.23 22.54
N GLY A 55 -0.04 2.40 22.44
CA GLY A 55 -0.03 1.06 23.04
C GLY A 55 0.65 0.98 24.41
N VAL A 56 1.50 1.96 24.76
CA VAL A 56 2.21 1.98 26.06
C VAL A 56 1.89 3.25 26.84
N LEU A 57 2.13 4.44 26.29
CA LEU A 57 1.99 5.69 27.05
C LEU A 57 0.54 5.96 27.44
N LEU A 58 -0.42 5.91 26.53
CA LEU A 58 -1.83 6.17 26.85
C LEU A 58 -2.40 5.17 27.89
N PRO A 59 -2.16 3.85 27.78
CA PRO A 59 -2.56 2.92 28.83
C PRO A 59 -1.87 3.19 30.17
N SER A 60 -0.57 3.50 30.18
CA SER A 60 0.16 3.78 31.43
C SER A 60 -0.31 5.04 32.16
N MET A 61 -0.84 6.01 31.40
CA MET A 61 -1.45 7.23 31.94
C MET A 61 -2.92 7.02 32.38
N GLY A 62 -3.49 5.85 32.16
CA GLY A 62 -4.88 5.53 32.51
C GLY A 62 -5.94 6.08 31.54
N PHE A 63 -5.55 6.65 30.39
CA PHE A 63 -6.51 7.16 29.41
C PHE A 63 -7.28 6.05 28.69
N VAL A 64 -6.66 4.88 28.52
CA VAL A 64 -7.26 3.71 27.86
C VAL A 64 -6.83 2.43 28.59
N GLY A 65 -7.71 1.42 28.59
CA GLY A 65 -7.39 0.11 29.18
C GLY A 65 -6.54 -0.77 28.24
N ASP A 66 -6.01 -1.87 28.76
CA ASP A 66 -5.19 -2.83 27.97
C ASP A 66 -5.93 -3.44 26.78
N ALA A 67 -7.24 -3.56 26.84
CA ALA A 67 -8.06 -4.02 25.72
C ALA A 67 -7.93 -3.13 24.46
N TYR A 68 -7.53 -1.87 24.64
CA TYR A 68 -7.29 -0.95 23.52
C TYR A 68 -6.16 -1.41 22.58
N LYS A 69 -5.16 -2.13 23.12
CA LYS A 69 -4.07 -2.71 22.31
C LYS A 69 -4.58 -3.63 21.22
N ALA A 70 -5.66 -4.38 21.50
CA ALA A 70 -6.29 -5.28 20.54
C ALA A 70 -7.02 -4.51 19.40
N ALA A 71 -7.59 -3.36 19.71
CA ALA A 71 -8.22 -2.51 18.69
C ALA A 71 -7.19 -1.73 17.86
N LEU A 72 -6.06 -1.35 18.46
CA LEU A 72 -5.01 -0.53 17.86
C LEU A 72 -4.16 -1.32 16.85
N LEU A 73 -3.72 -2.53 17.18
CA LEU A 73 -2.73 -3.29 16.40
C LEU A 73 -3.13 -3.48 14.91
N PRO A 74 -4.37 -3.91 14.57
CA PRO A 74 -4.79 -4.04 13.17
C PRO A 74 -4.74 -2.72 12.41
N GLY A 75 -5.10 -1.62 13.07
CA GLY A 75 -5.04 -0.29 12.49
C GLY A 75 -3.62 0.19 12.23
N VAL A 76 -2.67 -0.07 13.12
CA VAL A 76 -1.25 0.24 12.90
C VAL A 76 -0.71 -0.53 11.68
N ILE A 77 -1.08 -1.81 11.54
CA ILE A 77 -0.74 -2.61 10.37
C ILE A 77 -1.33 -2.00 9.09
N ALA A 78 -2.61 -1.61 9.12
CA ALA A 78 -3.28 -1.00 7.98
C ALA A 78 -2.64 0.33 7.54
N VAL A 79 -2.27 1.19 8.49
CA VAL A 79 -1.55 2.45 8.22
C VAL A 79 -0.17 2.16 7.63
N THR A 80 0.55 1.17 8.17
CA THR A 80 1.86 0.76 7.65
C THR A 80 1.74 0.23 6.22
N LEU A 81 0.74 -0.61 5.92
CA LEU A 81 0.44 -1.05 4.56
C LEU A 81 0.23 0.12 3.61
N MET A 82 -0.62 1.06 3.99
CA MET A 82 -0.93 2.25 3.19
C MET A 82 0.33 3.06 2.89
N LEU A 83 1.09 3.42 3.91
CA LEU A 83 2.25 4.28 3.73
C LEU A 83 3.37 3.59 2.96
N SER A 84 3.65 2.31 3.27
CA SER A 84 4.67 1.54 2.57
C SER A 84 4.32 1.32 1.10
N SER A 85 3.05 1.02 0.79
CA SER A 85 2.58 0.88 -0.59
C SER A 85 2.70 2.19 -1.38
N LEU A 86 2.27 3.30 -0.78
CA LEU A 86 2.35 4.62 -1.43
C LEU A 86 3.80 5.06 -1.66
N GLN A 87 4.68 4.83 -0.69
CA GLN A 87 6.10 5.13 -0.84
C GLN A 87 6.77 4.23 -1.89
N ALA A 88 6.40 2.96 -1.96
CA ALA A 88 6.97 2.01 -2.91
C ALA A 88 6.54 2.24 -4.36
N VAL A 89 5.34 2.78 -4.60
CA VAL A 89 4.79 2.96 -5.95
C VAL A 89 4.71 4.42 -6.36
N ALA A 90 4.08 5.28 -5.56
CA ALA A 90 3.80 6.65 -5.97
C ALA A 90 5.07 7.49 -6.08
N LEU A 91 5.99 7.42 -5.11
CA LEU A 91 7.22 8.22 -5.14
C LEU A 91 8.12 7.87 -6.33
N PRO A 92 8.45 6.57 -6.61
CA PRO A 92 9.21 6.23 -7.80
C PRO A 92 8.52 6.67 -9.09
N MET A 93 7.20 6.49 -9.21
CA MET A 93 6.47 6.94 -10.40
C MET A 93 6.60 8.44 -10.66
N VAL A 94 6.47 9.25 -9.62
CA VAL A 94 6.63 10.70 -9.74
C VAL A 94 8.04 11.08 -10.19
N ILE A 95 9.07 10.42 -9.64
CA ILE A 95 10.48 10.67 -9.98
C ILE A 95 10.78 10.19 -11.40
N GLU A 96 10.35 8.97 -11.76
CA GLU A 96 10.60 8.37 -13.08
C GLU A 96 9.95 9.16 -14.21
N PHE A 97 8.75 9.74 -14.00
CA PHE A 97 8.09 10.58 -15.00
C PHE A 97 8.54 12.04 -14.96
N GLY A 98 8.93 12.56 -13.80
CA GLY A 98 9.13 14.01 -13.62
C GLY A 98 10.58 14.49 -13.68
N HIS A 99 11.54 13.66 -13.29
CA HIS A 99 12.94 14.08 -13.16
C HIS A 99 13.92 13.27 -14.00
N THR A 100 13.71 11.96 -14.15
CA THR A 100 14.71 11.08 -14.78
C THR A 100 14.34 10.65 -16.19
N HIS A 101 13.11 10.88 -16.64
CA HIS A 101 12.58 10.42 -17.94
C HIS A 101 12.82 8.91 -18.22
N GLN A 102 13.20 8.15 -17.19
CA GLN A 102 13.49 6.72 -17.31
C GLN A 102 12.28 5.90 -17.78
N MET A 103 11.07 6.42 -17.54
CA MET A 103 9.86 5.77 -18.03
C MET A 103 9.74 5.88 -19.54
N GLU A 104 10.19 6.98 -20.15
CA GLU A 104 10.23 7.15 -21.61
C GLU A 104 11.16 6.11 -22.26
N ASP A 105 12.35 5.89 -21.67
CA ASP A 105 13.28 4.86 -22.13
C ASP A 105 12.68 3.43 -22.01
N ARG A 106 11.89 3.16 -20.97
CA ARG A 106 11.19 1.87 -20.81
C ARG A 106 10.06 1.67 -21.81
N LEU A 107 9.40 2.75 -22.23
CA LEU A 107 8.34 2.72 -23.25
C LEU A 107 8.89 2.51 -24.67
N LEU A 108 10.19 2.78 -24.90
CA LEU A 108 10.88 2.44 -26.15
C LEU A 108 11.18 0.92 -26.26
N ALA A 109 11.15 0.18 -25.13
CA ALA A 109 11.23 -1.26 -25.17
C ALA A 109 9.88 -1.84 -25.67
N PRO A 110 9.88 -3.00 -26.37
CA PRO A 110 8.66 -3.64 -26.86
C PRO A 110 7.89 -4.33 -25.71
N VAL A 111 7.48 -3.56 -24.71
CA VAL A 111 6.78 -4.03 -23.51
C VAL A 111 5.46 -3.28 -23.38
N GLY A 112 4.36 -4.02 -23.20
CA GLY A 112 3.05 -3.41 -23.01
C GLY A 112 2.99 -2.59 -21.71
N THR A 113 2.36 -1.42 -21.76
CA THR A 113 2.13 -0.53 -20.60
C THR A 113 1.48 -1.25 -19.42
N ALA A 114 0.55 -2.17 -19.70
CA ALA A 114 -0.10 -2.99 -18.68
C ALA A 114 0.89 -3.86 -17.88
N THR A 115 1.94 -4.37 -18.53
CA THR A 115 2.97 -5.18 -17.85
C THR A 115 3.81 -4.34 -16.91
N LEU A 116 4.14 -3.10 -17.29
CA LEU A 116 4.88 -2.16 -16.45
C LEU A 116 4.07 -1.74 -15.23
N VAL A 117 2.78 -1.42 -15.42
CA VAL A 117 1.85 -1.09 -14.34
C VAL A 117 1.70 -2.27 -13.36
N ALA A 118 1.48 -3.47 -13.90
CA ALA A 118 1.32 -4.68 -13.07
C ALA A 118 2.58 -4.97 -12.25
N GLU A 119 3.78 -4.85 -12.85
CA GLU A 119 5.06 -5.05 -12.16
C GLU A 119 5.22 -4.09 -10.98
N LYS A 120 4.98 -2.80 -11.19
CA LYS A 120 5.11 -1.78 -10.13
C LYS A 120 4.12 -2.00 -8.98
N ILE A 121 2.87 -2.33 -9.30
CA ILE A 121 1.85 -2.64 -8.29
C ILE A 121 2.25 -3.90 -7.52
N PHE A 122 2.73 -4.93 -8.20
CA PHE A 122 3.15 -6.18 -7.56
C PHE A 122 4.36 -5.98 -6.64
N ALA A 123 5.38 -5.25 -7.11
CA ALA A 123 6.56 -4.92 -6.31
C ALA A 123 6.19 -4.11 -5.05
N GLY A 124 5.31 -3.10 -5.20
CA GLY A 124 4.79 -2.32 -4.07
C GLY A 124 3.98 -3.16 -3.09
N THR A 125 3.13 -4.06 -3.60
CA THR A 125 2.33 -4.99 -2.78
C THR A 125 3.23 -5.90 -1.95
N LEU A 126 4.27 -6.45 -2.56
CA LEU A 126 5.24 -7.32 -1.87
C LEU A 126 5.99 -6.54 -0.79
N GLN A 127 6.51 -5.36 -1.11
CA GLN A 127 7.23 -4.51 -0.15
C GLN A 127 6.34 -4.11 1.03
N ALA A 128 5.11 -3.68 0.79
CA ALA A 128 4.18 -3.30 1.83
C ALA A 128 3.74 -4.49 2.71
N THR A 129 3.56 -5.67 2.11
CA THR A 129 3.27 -6.90 2.86
C THR A 129 4.40 -7.24 3.83
N ILE A 130 5.65 -7.16 3.38
CA ILE A 130 6.82 -7.37 4.24
C ILE A 130 6.86 -6.33 5.37
N ALA A 131 6.62 -5.06 5.06
CA ALA A 131 6.55 -3.98 6.03
C ALA A 131 5.47 -4.22 7.10
N ALA A 132 4.30 -4.66 6.69
CA ALA A 132 3.18 -4.99 7.60
C ALA A 132 3.52 -6.15 8.54
N LEU A 133 4.20 -7.18 8.04
CA LEU A 133 4.63 -8.31 8.86
C LEU A 133 5.63 -7.89 9.94
N LEU A 134 6.46 -6.88 9.69
CA LEU A 134 7.40 -6.33 10.68
C LEU A 134 6.70 -5.60 11.83
N VAL A 135 5.46 -5.16 11.65
CA VAL A 135 4.69 -4.52 12.73
C VAL A 135 4.42 -5.50 13.88
N LEU A 136 4.20 -6.78 13.58
CA LEU A 136 3.90 -7.78 14.62
C LEU A 136 5.02 -7.95 15.66
N PRO A 137 6.29 -8.19 15.27
CA PRO A 137 7.38 -8.24 16.25
C PRO A 137 7.62 -6.89 16.93
N ILE A 138 7.47 -5.75 16.23
CA ILE A 138 7.60 -4.42 16.83
C ILE A 138 6.54 -4.24 17.93
N ALA A 139 5.27 -4.54 17.64
CA ALA A 139 4.19 -4.46 18.59
C ALA A 139 4.41 -5.38 19.80
N ARG A 140 4.91 -6.60 19.56
CA ARG A 140 5.23 -7.54 20.63
C ARG A 140 6.32 -7.03 21.56
N LEU A 141 7.35 -6.38 21.00
CA LEU A 141 8.46 -5.82 21.77
C LEU A 141 8.05 -4.56 22.54
N THR A 142 7.19 -3.74 21.98
CA THR A 142 6.78 -2.45 22.58
C THR A 142 5.61 -2.60 23.55
N MET A 143 4.49 -3.17 23.10
CA MET A 143 3.24 -3.27 23.87
C MET A 143 3.13 -4.54 24.72
N GLY A 144 4.03 -5.51 24.54
CA GLY A 144 3.94 -6.83 25.17
C GLY A 144 2.82 -7.70 24.57
N PRO A 145 2.21 -8.59 25.38
CA PRO A 145 1.10 -9.42 24.91
C PRO A 145 -0.11 -8.58 24.54
N VAL A 146 -0.67 -8.84 23.34
CA VAL A 146 -1.91 -8.20 22.87
C VAL A 146 -3.08 -9.13 23.20
N PRO A 147 -4.06 -8.69 23.99
CA PRO A 147 -5.22 -9.50 24.35
C PRO A 147 -6.02 -9.93 23.10
N GLY A 148 -6.43 -11.20 23.07
CA GLY A 148 -7.27 -11.73 21.98
C GLY A 148 -6.59 -11.84 20.61
N LEU A 149 -5.24 -11.74 20.54
CA LEU A 149 -4.49 -11.90 19.29
C LEU A 149 -4.57 -13.34 18.79
N ALA A 150 -5.20 -13.55 17.64
CA ALA A 150 -5.44 -14.83 17.00
C ALA A 150 -4.51 -15.06 15.81
N LEU A 151 -3.29 -15.55 16.07
CA LEU A 151 -2.32 -15.90 15.01
C LEU A 151 -2.52 -17.32 14.46
N GLY A 152 -3.43 -18.12 15.04
CA GLY A 152 -3.68 -19.51 14.59
C GLY A 152 -4.36 -19.62 13.24
N ASN A 153 -5.05 -18.57 12.77
CA ASN A 153 -5.73 -18.55 11.48
C ASN A 153 -5.04 -17.58 10.49
N LEU A 154 -3.95 -18.04 9.90
CA LEU A 154 -3.13 -17.23 8.99
C LEU A 154 -3.83 -16.86 7.67
N GLY A 155 -4.81 -17.66 7.22
CA GLY A 155 -5.49 -17.43 5.94
C GLY A 155 -6.12 -16.04 5.82
N PRO A 156 -7.05 -15.64 6.68
CA PRO A 156 -7.63 -14.30 6.68
C PRO A 156 -6.59 -13.19 6.91
N ILE A 157 -5.59 -13.40 7.77
CA ILE A 157 -4.55 -12.41 8.03
C ILE A 157 -3.78 -12.10 6.74
N VAL A 158 -3.29 -13.14 6.07
CA VAL A 158 -2.56 -12.99 4.80
C VAL A 158 -3.46 -12.38 3.72
N LEU A 159 -4.71 -12.85 3.62
CA LEU A 159 -5.68 -12.35 2.64
C LEU A 159 -5.90 -10.84 2.78
N PHE A 160 -6.26 -10.36 3.96
CA PHE A 160 -6.51 -8.93 4.19
C PHE A 160 -5.23 -8.09 4.09
N THR A 161 -4.08 -8.63 4.49
CA THR A 161 -2.79 -7.96 4.33
C THR A 161 -2.44 -7.77 2.86
N VAL A 162 -2.53 -8.82 2.05
CA VAL A 162 -2.20 -8.76 0.62
C VAL A 162 -3.20 -7.91 -0.15
N LEU A 163 -4.51 -8.04 0.11
CA LEU A 163 -5.53 -7.20 -0.52
C LEU A 163 -5.39 -5.73 -0.14
N GLY A 164 -5.07 -5.43 1.13
CA GLY A 164 -4.79 -4.08 1.59
C GLY A 164 -3.55 -3.48 0.92
N ALA A 165 -2.46 -4.26 0.83
CA ALA A 165 -1.26 -3.86 0.13
C ALA A 165 -1.52 -3.61 -1.37
N LEU A 166 -2.30 -4.48 -2.03
CA LEU A 166 -2.70 -4.33 -3.42
C LEU A 166 -3.53 -3.06 -3.64
N LEU A 167 -4.52 -2.82 -2.77
CA LEU A 167 -5.36 -1.63 -2.81
C LEU A 167 -4.53 -0.34 -2.75
N PHE A 168 -3.62 -0.24 -1.80
CA PHE A 168 -2.80 0.95 -1.64
C PHE A 168 -1.69 1.06 -2.68
N SER A 169 -1.19 -0.04 -3.24
CA SER A 169 -0.28 -0.02 -4.38
C SER A 169 -0.96 0.48 -5.65
N THR A 170 -2.21 0.07 -5.90
CA THR A 170 -3.00 0.60 -7.02
C THR A 170 -3.35 2.09 -6.82
N MET A 171 -3.67 2.50 -5.58
CA MET A 171 -3.85 3.91 -5.26
C MET A 171 -2.56 4.71 -5.45
N GLY A 172 -1.41 4.14 -5.06
CA GLY A 172 -0.09 4.72 -5.30
C GLY A 172 0.21 4.91 -6.79
N MET A 173 -0.18 3.96 -7.63
CA MET A 173 -0.06 4.10 -9.09
C MET A 173 -0.89 5.26 -9.62
N VAL A 174 -2.15 5.39 -9.20
CA VAL A 174 -3.02 6.52 -9.59
C VAL A 174 -2.39 7.85 -9.19
N LEU A 175 -1.97 7.98 -7.93
CA LEU A 175 -1.37 9.21 -7.40
C LEU A 175 -0.05 9.55 -8.11
N GLY A 176 0.84 8.57 -8.27
CA GLY A 176 2.15 8.74 -8.90
C GLY A 176 2.06 9.15 -10.37
N THR A 177 0.99 8.73 -11.06
CA THR A 177 0.78 9.09 -12.47
C THR A 177 -0.07 10.35 -12.67
N ALA A 178 -0.97 10.68 -11.74
CA ALA A 178 -1.87 11.83 -11.88
C ALA A 178 -1.24 13.15 -11.39
N VAL A 179 -0.26 13.10 -10.47
CA VAL A 179 0.25 14.28 -9.77
C VAL A 179 1.57 14.76 -10.36
N PRO A 180 1.72 16.07 -10.63
CA PRO A 180 3.01 16.63 -11.05
C PRO A 180 3.99 16.64 -9.87
N PRO A 181 5.32 16.49 -10.13
CA PRO A 181 6.34 16.39 -9.09
C PRO A 181 6.32 17.52 -8.05
N GLN A 182 6.02 18.75 -8.49
CA GLN A 182 6.02 19.94 -7.64
C GLN A 182 4.92 19.93 -6.56
N GLN A 183 3.82 19.19 -6.80
CA GLN A 183 2.63 19.16 -5.93
C GLN A 183 2.56 17.89 -5.06
N VAL A 184 3.53 16.97 -5.20
CA VAL A 184 3.50 15.66 -4.51
C VAL A 184 3.41 15.81 -3.00
N ASN A 185 4.29 16.62 -2.41
CA ASN A 185 4.33 16.78 -0.95
C ASN A 185 3.03 17.37 -0.40
N LEU A 186 2.48 18.39 -1.08
CA LEU A 186 1.21 19.01 -0.69
C LEU A 186 0.05 18.01 -0.78
N LEU A 187 -0.03 17.28 -1.88
CA LEU A 187 -1.12 16.35 -2.13
C LEU A 187 -1.05 15.12 -1.21
N PHE A 188 0.16 14.62 -0.95
CA PHE A 188 0.36 13.55 0.02
C PHE A 188 -0.08 13.98 1.43
N SER A 189 0.33 15.16 1.89
CA SER A 189 -0.08 15.67 3.20
C SER A 189 -1.60 15.88 3.27
N ALA A 190 -2.20 16.50 2.26
CA ALA A 190 -3.62 16.76 2.20
C ALA A 190 -4.48 15.47 2.12
N LEU A 191 -3.95 14.40 1.50
CA LEU A 191 -4.66 13.14 1.35
C LEU A 191 -4.44 12.19 2.54
N LEU A 192 -3.18 12.04 2.99
CA LEU A 192 -2.84 11.06 4.03
C LEU A 192 -3.43 11.43 5.38
N THR A 193 -3.46 12.72 5.73
CA THR A 193 -4.00 13.16 7.02
C THR A 193 -5.45 12.74 7.22
N PRO A 194 -6.41 13.04 6.31
CA PRO A 194 -7.78 12.59 6.48
C PRO A 194 -7.93 11.06 6.32
N LEU A 195 -7.14 10.41 5.44
CA LEU A 195 -7.17 8.95 5.31
C LEU A 195 -6.82 8.27 6.63
N ILE A 196 -5.76 8.71 7.30
CA ILE A 196 -5.33 8.12 8.57
C ILE A 196 -6.30 8.48 9.70
N SER A 197 -6.71 9.75 9.80
CA SER A 197 -7.57 10.24 10.88
C SER A 197 -8.96 9.60 10.86
N PHE A 198 -9.54 9.44 9.67
CA PHE A 198 -10.87 8.87 9.47
C PHE A 198 -10.87 7.42 8.97
N GLY A 199 -9.70 6.76 8.98
CA GLY A 199 -9.53 5.39 8.49
C GLY A 199 -9.82 4.29 9.51
N CYS A 200 -10.41 4.60 10.67
CA CYS A 200 -10.68 3.65 11.74
C CYS A 200 -9.42 2.87 12.21
N ALA A 201 -8.24 3.48 12.04
CA ALA A 201 -6.97 2.87 12.42
C ALA A 201 -6.81 2.80 13.94
N TYR A 202 -7.23 3.83 14.65
CA TYR A 202 -7.07 3.96 16.10
C TYR A 202 -8.30 3.57 16.91
N TYR A 203 -9.42 3.33 16.25
CA TYR A 203 -10.70 2.97 16.86
C TYR A 203 -11.51 2.07 15.91
N PRO A 204 -12.37 1.17 16.40
CA PRO A 204 -13.20 0.35 15.55
C PRO A 204 -14.33 1.18 14.91
N TRP A 205 -14.75 0.85 13.70
CA TRP A 205 -15.86 1.49 13.01
C TRP A 205 -17.17 1.46 13.82
N ALA A 206 -17.41 0.37 14.56
CA ALA A 206 -18.56 0.25 15.46
C ALA A 206 -18.57 1.31 16.57
N GLY A 207 -17.42 1.86 16.95
CA GLY A 207 -17.32 2.94 17.92
C GLY A 207 -17.94 4.26 17.45
N LEU A 208 -18.11 4.45 16.14
CA LEU A 208 -18.75 5.61 15.53
C LEU A 208 -20.28 5.55 15.53
N ALA A 209 -20.90 4.49 16.06
CA ALA A 209 -22.36 4.31 16.08
C ALA A 209 -23.11 5.48 16.78
N ARG A 210 -22.42 6.23 17.65
CA ARG A 210 -22.97 7.44 18.29
C ARG A 210 -23.09 8.64 17.35
N ILE A 211 -22.39 8.63 16.21
CA ILE A 211 -22.37 9.71 15.21
C ILE A 211 -22.62 9.08 13.83
N PRO A 212 -23.89 8.74 13.49
CA PRO A 212 -24.21 7.99 12.27
C PRO A 212 -23.75 8.66 10.97
N ALA A 213 -23.80 9.97 10.90
CA ALA A 213 -23.33 10.72 9.73
C ALA A 213 -21.83 10.49 9.47
N LEU A 214 -21.00 10.51 10.52
CA LEU A 214 -19.56 10.23 10.41
C LEU A 214 -19.31 8.76 10.10
N GLN A 215 -20.09 7.84 10.72
CA GLN A 215 -19.98 6.42 10.50
C GLN A 215 -20.22 6.04 9.02
N ILE A 216 -21.13 6.73 8.34
CA ILE A 216 -21.39 6.56 6.90
C ILE A 216 -20.30 7.26 6.08
N ALA A 217 -19.93 8.49 6.43
CA ALA A 217 -18.95 9.26 5.67
C ALA A 217 -17.59 8.57 5.58
N VAL A 218 -17.14 7.92 6.65
CA VAL A 218 -15.84 7.21 6.66
C VAL A 218 -15.79 6.00 5.73
N LEU A 219 -16.92 5.46 5.26
CA LEU A 219 -16.97 4.33 4.34
C LEU A 219 -16.41 4.63 2.94
N VAL A 220 -16.23 5.92 2.60
CA VAL A 220 -15.50 6.31 1.38
C VAL A 220 -14.00 6.05 1.50
N ASN A 221 -13.50 5.96 2.73
CA ASN A 221 -12.09 5.79 3.03
C ASN A 221 -11.67 4.31 2.89
N PRO A 222 -10.76 3.97 1.96
CA PRO A 222 -10.31 2.59 1.77
C PRO A 222 -9.60 2.00 3.00
N LEU A 223 -8.98 2.84 3.84
CA LEU A 223 -8.26 2.39 5.04
C LEU A 223 -9.21 1.74 6.06
N VAL A 224 -10.47 2.16 6.11
CA VAL A 224 -11.49 1.57 7.00
C VAL A 224 -11.61 0.06 6.75
N TYR A 225 -11.75 -0.35 5.50
CA TYR A 225 -11.96 -1.76 5.16
C TYR A 225 -10.71 -2.61 5.41
N VAL A 226 -9.52 -2.05 5.22
CA VAL A 226 -8.26 -2.74 5.54
C VAL A 226 -8.13 -2.90 7.06
N ALA A 227 -8.36 -1.83 7.83
CA ALA A 227 -8.27 -1.85 9.29
C ALA A 227 -9.31 -2.81 9.92
N GLU A 228 -10.56 -2.76 9.45
CA GLU A 228 -11.65 -3.62 9.94
C GLU A 228 -11.47 -5.09 9.53
N GLY A 229 -11.03 -5.35 8.29
CA GLY A 229 -10.72 -6.70 7.83
C GLY A 229 -9.58 -7.34 8.63
N LEU A 230 -8.50 -6.59 8.87
CA LEU A 230 -7.39 -7.04 9.73
C LEU A 230 -7.83 -7.18 11.18
N ARG A 231 -8.75 -6.34 11.68
CA ARG A 231 -9.30 -6.44 13.03
C ARG A 231 -10.08 -7.75 13.21
N GLY A 232 -10.94 -8.09 12.26
CA GLY A 232 -11.64 -9.37 12.28
C GLY A 232 -10.72 -10.58 12.18
N ALA A 233 -9.58 -10.44 11.48
CA ALA A 233 -8.63 -11.53 11.29
C ALA A 233 -7.67 -11.70 12.50
N LEU A 234 -7.15 -10.61 13.08
CA LEU A 234 -6.14 -10.62 14.12
C LEU A 234 -6.73 -10.62 15.55
N THR A 235 -7.82 -9.88 15.75
CA THR A 235 -8.44 -9.67 17.07
C THR A 235 -9.95 -9.82 16.99
N PRO A 236 -10.47 -11.03 16.69
CA PRO A 236 -11.90 -11.27 16.44
C PRO A 236 -12.81 -10.99 17.63
N THR A 237 -12.26 -10.87 18.82
CA THR A 237 -12.99 -10.48 20.03
C THR A 237 -13.34 -8.99 20.10
N THR A 238 -12.67 -8.15 19.27
CA THR A 238 -13.01 -6.73 19.18
C THR A 238 -14.13 -6.51 18.17
N PRO A 239 -15.01 -5.49 18.37
CA PRO A 239 -16.02 -5.16 17.37
C PRO A 239 -15.39 -4.85 16.02
N HIS A 240 -15.87 -5.50 14.95
CA HIS A 240 -15.36 -5.34 13.58
C HIS A 240 -16.48 -5.51 12.56
N MET A 241 -16.23 -5.06 11.32
CA MET A 241 -17.14 -5.26 10.19
C MET A 241 -17.17 -6.74 9.76
N PRO A 242 -18.31 -7.23 9.20
CA PRO A 242 -18.37 -8.56 8.62
C PRO A 242 -17.32 -8.76 7.52
N ALA A 243 -16.57 -9.87 7.57
CA ALA A 243 -15.53 -10.17 6.59
C ALA A 243 -15.99 -10.15 5.12
N PRO A 244 -17.19 -10.66 4.74
CA PRO A 244 -17.66 -10.57 3.37
C PRO A 244 -17.85 -9.15 2.86
N ALA A 245 -18.32 -8.23 3.72
CA ALA A 245 -18.50 -6.82 3.35
C ALA A 245 -17.16 -6.11 3.13
N THR A 246 -16.19 -6.33 4.03
CA THR A 246 -14.84 -5.78 3.89
C THR A 246 -14.11 -6.33 2.67
N LEU A 247 -14.24 -7.63 2.38
CA LEU A 247 -13.66 -8.26 1.19
C LEU A 247 -14.27 -7.70 -0.10
N ALA A 248 -15.59 -7.61 -0.18
CA ALA A 248 -16.28 -7.08 -1.36
C ALA A 248 -15.85 -5.63 -1.64
N ALA A 249 -15.77 -4.80 -0.60
CA ALA A 249 -15.33 -3.42 -0.72
C ALA A 249 -13.87 -3.33 -1.19
N LEU A 250 -12.94 -4.11 -0.59
CA LEU A 250 -11.53 -4.13 -0.96
C LEU A 250 -11.33 -4.55 -2.43
N ILE A 251 -12.04 -5.60 -2.88
CA ILE A 251 -11.96 -6.07 -4.26
C ILE A 251 -12.51 -5.01 -5.23
N ALA A 252 -13.67 -4.44 -4.94
CA ALA A 252 -14.30 -3.42 -5.78
C ALA A 252 -13.44 -2.15 -5.89
N MET A 253 -12.91 -1.66 -4.77
CA MET A 253 -12.04 -0.48 -4.74
C MET A 253 -10.71 -0.75 -5.45
N SER A 254 -10.09 -1.93 -5.23
CA SER A 254 -8.85 -2.31 -5.90
C SER A 254 -9.04 -2.40 -7.42
N ALA A 255 -10.12 -3.03 -7.88
CA ALA A 255 -10.44 -3.14 -9.31
C ALA A 255 -10.67 -1.76 -9.95
N THR A 256 -11.39 -0.88 -9.26
CA THR A 256 -11.64 0.50 -9.72
C THR A 256 -10.33 1.28 -9.81
N LEU A 257 -9.50 1.25 -8.77
CA LEU A 257 -8.21 1.95 -8.74
C LEU A 257 -7.23 1.36 -9.75
N TRP A 258 -7.24 0.05 -9.96
CA TRP A 258 -6.44 -0.59 -11.02
C TRP A 258 -6.80 -0.04 -12.40
N TRP A 259 -8.09 -0.01 -12.72
CA TRP A 259 -8.57 0.50 -14.00
C TRP A 259 -8.25 2.01 -14.19
N VAL A 260 -8.44 2.81 -13.15
CA VAL A 260 -8.08 4.24 -13.18
C VAL A 260 -6.56 4.40 -13.31
N GLY A 261 -5.77 3.63 -12.54
CA GLY A 261 -4.31 3.67 -12.57
C GLY A 261 -3.74 3.33 -13.93
N GLN A 262 -4.28 2.31 -14.59
CA GLN A 262 -3.88 1.95 -15.95
C GLN A 262 -4.17 3.08 -16.95
N ARG A 263 -5.37 3.68 -16.89
CA ARG A 263 -5.75 4.79 -17.77
C ARG A 263 -4.93 6.06 -17.52
N THR A 264 -4.64 6.40 -16.27
CA THR A 264 -3.83 7.57 -15.95
C THR A 264 -2.38 7.37 -16.40
N PHE A 265 -1.85 6.16 -16.25
CA PHE A 265 -0.53 5.80 -16.74
C PHE A 265 -0.44 5.93 -18.26
N GLU A 266 -1.38 5.32 -19.01
CA GLU A 266 -1.43 5.40 -20.47
C GLU A 266 -1.51 6.84 -20.98
N ARG A 267 -2.37 7.67 -20.37
CA ARG A 267 -2.50 9.09 -20.74
C ARG A 267 -1.23 9.90 -20.50
N ARG A 268 -0.44 9.53 -19.49
CA ARG A 268 0.83 10.20 -19.19
C ARG A 268 1.97 9.68 -20.07
N ALA A 269 1.94 8.42 -20.44
CA ALA A 269 2.92 7.77 -21.31
C ALA A 269 2.85 8.24 -22.78
N ILE A 270 1.69 8.76 -23.25
CA ILE A 270 1.45 9.21 -24.63
C ILE A 270 1.71 10.72 -24.78
N LYS A 271 1.86 11.46 -23.70
CA LYS A 271 2.19 12.89 -23.72
C LYS A 271 3.70 13.13 -23.77
#